data_b9d556753f216a02ff18334dcc5d2767
#
_entry.id   b9d556753f216a02ff18334dcc5d2767
#
_cell.length_a   1.000
_cell.length_b   1.000
_cell.length_c   1.000
_cell.angle_alpha   90.00
_cell.angle_beta   90.00
_cell.angle_gamma   90.00
#
_symmetry.space_group_name_H-M   'P 1'
#
loop_
_entity.id
_entity.type
_entity.pdbx_description
1 polymer ?
#
loop_
_entity_poly.entity_id
_entity_poly.type
_entity_poly.pdbx_seq_one_letter_code
_entity_poly.pdbx_strand_id
1 'polypeptide(L)'
;MIAASGLDDFPWPKPLGVNERPAWRGDAFVLGGKKRRILEFSQATSHWTPELTALHEQEAGANHPIDRASRALAVASLKCFCRVQAPIILDVGSSSGYVLREIRNAIPGAALIASDYLLPPLLALAMKMPDLPILQFDLRRCPLPDNCVDAVTALNVLEHVERDEEALAEIYRILRPGGVTHIEVPAGPHLFDIYDEQLLHQRRYRLHDLSAIAKRIGFELLIQTHLGFMVYPAFWLTKKRHRRLLSLSNADKREIVAAQIRRSERSKLLGYCLAIEQLFGRIVSYPWGIRCVVVGRKKRN
;
A
#
# COMPACT_ATOMS: atom_id res chain seq x y z
N MET A 1 24.53 14.01 2.51
CA MET A 1 23.83 13.39 3.65
C MET A 1 22.71 14.35 4.06
N ILE A 2 21.48 14.11 3.62
CA ILE A 2 20.30 14.86 4.09
C ILE A 2 19.86 14.13 5.36
N ALA A 3 20.00 14.81 6.50
CA ALA A 3 19.65 14.29 7.80
C ALA A 3 18.19 13.81 7.79
N ALA A 4 17.96 12.60 8.28
CA ALA A 4 16.63 12.10 8.65
C ALA A 4 16.15 12.80 9.95
N SER A 5 16.17 14.13 9.96
CA SER A 5 15.97 14.98 11.14
C SER A 5 14.55 14.97 11.72
N GLY A 6 13.64 14.16 11.18
CA GLY A 6 12.26 14.06 11.68
C GLY A 6 11.95 12.79 12.47
N LEU A 7 12.88 11.82 12.58
CA LEU A 7 12.64 10.53 13.22
C LEU A 7 13.52 10.26 14.44
N ASP A 8 14.42 11.18 14.80
CA ASP A 8 15.32 11.01 15.95
C ASP A 8 14.51 10.93 17.27
N ASP A 9 13.48 11.76 17.41
CA ASP A 9 12.56 11.80 18.56
C ASP A 9 11.23 11.07 18.30
N PHE A 10 11.15 10.31 17.20
CA PHE A 10 9.93 9.57 16.90
C PHE A 10 9.63 8.55 18.00
N PRO A 11 8.39 8.44 18.48
CA PRO A 11 8.02 7.59 19.62
C PRO A 11 7.94 6.11 19.22
N TRP A 12 9.07 5.52 18.84
CA TRP A 12 9.15 4.13 18.43
C TRP A 12 8.57 3.20 19.47
N PRO A 13 7.68 2.28 19.10
CA PRO A 13 7.10 1.33 20.01
C PRO A 13 8.12 0.26 20.43
N LYS A 14 7.88 -0.36 21.58
CA LYS A 14 8.72 -1.45 22.07
C LYS A 14 8.43 -2.72 21.27
N PRO A 15 9.44 -3.37 20.67
CA PRO A 15 9.25 -4.65 19.99
C PRO A 15 8.88 -5.77 20.95
N LEU A 16 8.40 -6.89 20.40
CA LEU A 16 8.02 -8.07 21.18
C LEU A 16 9.19 -8.57 22.06
N GLY A 17 8.89 -8.84 23.34
CA GLY A 17 9.83 -9.40 24.28
C GLY A 17 10.92 -8.45 24.78
N VAL A 18 10.81 -7.13 24.50
CA VAL A 18 11.79 -6.13 24.92
C VAL A 18 11.13 -4.99 25.69
N ASN A 19 11.71 -4.61 26.83
CA ASN A 19 11.18 -3.54 27.69
C ASN A 19 11.73 -2.14 27.38
N GLU A 20 12.78 -2.06 26.56
CA GLU A 20 13.44 -0.82 26.17
C GLU A 20 12.82 -0.24 24.88
N ARG A 21 12.81 1.08 24.75
CA ARG A 21 12.40 1.74 23.50
C ARG A 21 13.58 1.79 22.54
N PRO A 22 13.37 1.44 21.27
CA PRO A 22 14.42 1.57 20.26
C PRO A 22 14.65 3.03 19.88
N ALA A 23 15.88 3.36 19.49
CA ALA A 23 16.24 4.66 18.90
C ALA A 23 16.71 4.44 17.47
N TRP A 24 16.15 5.18 16.51
CA TRP A 24 16.63 5.17 15.13
C TRP A 24 17.93 5.98 15.02
N ARG A 25 18.95 5.46 14.32
CA ARG A 25 20.26 6.10 14.17
C ARG A 25 20.66 6.28 12.69
N GLY A 26 19.66 6.47 11.80
CA GLY A 26 19.88 6.74 10.38
C GLY A 26 20.08 5.50 9.51
N ASP A 27 20.64 4.42 10.06
CA ASP A 27 20.90 3.16 9.35
C ASP A 27 20.30 1.94 10.06
N ALA A 28 20.07 2.04 11.35
CA ALA A 28 19.52 0.96 12.16
C ALA A 28 18.84 1.49 13.43
N PHE A 29 17.96 0.67 14.00
CA PHE A 29 17.51 0.84 15.37
C PHE A 29 18.57 0.35 16.34
N VAL A 30 18.81 1.12 17.40
CA VAL A 30 19.62 0.70 18.55
C VAL A 30 18.68 0.33 19.68
N LEU A 31 18.86 -0.89 20.22
CA LEU A 31 17.99 -1.46 21.26
C LEU A 31 18.88 -2.34 22.16
N GLY A 32 18.98 -2.01 23.45
CA GLY A 32 19.88 -2.74 24.38
C GLY A 32 21.34 -2.76 23.91
N GLY A 33 21.81 -1.68 23.32
CA GLY A 33 23.17 -1.60 22.75
C GLY A 33 23.37 -2.39 21.44
N LYS A 34 22.37 -3.10 20.93
CA LYS A 34 22.45 -3.89 19.68
C LYS A 34 21.75 -3.18 18.53
N LYS A 35 22.35 -3.27 17.34
CA LYS A 35 21.72 -2.77 16.08
C LYS A 35 20.71 -3.78 15.56
N ARG A 36 19.52 -3.27 15.15
CA ARG A 36 18.48 -4.01 14.45
C ARG A 36 18.01 -3.24 13.23
N ARG A 37 17.89 -3.91 12.09
CA ARG A 37 17.44 -3.27 10.84
C ARG A 37 15.93 -3.16 10.76
N ILE A 38 15.21 -4.10 11.36
CA ILE A 38 13.75 -4.21 11.34
C ILE A 38 13.29 -4.35 12.79
N LEU A 39 12.21 -3.66 13.15
CA LEU A 39 11.49 -3.91 14.39
C LEU A 39 10.31 -4.84 14.11
N GLU A 40 10.26 -5.97 14.81
CA GLU A 40 9.25 -6.99 14.63
C GLU A 40 8.22 -6.94 15.76
N PHE A 41 6.93 -6.82 15.41
CA PHE A 41 5.81 -6.71 16.35
C PHE A 41 4.77 -7.83 16.19
N SER A 42 4.86 -8.64 15.16
CA SER A 42 4.02 -9.81 15.00
C SER A 42 4.86 -11.02 14.62
N GLN A 43 4.50 -12.21 15.15
CA GLN A 43 4.97 -13.45 14.57
C GLN A 43 4.04 -13.78 13.41
N ALA A 44 4.51 -13.58 12.19
CA ALA A 44 3.74 -13.93 11.01
C ALA A 44 3.64 -15.47 10.91
N THR A 45 2.56 -16.02 11.44
CA THR A 45 2.11 -17.39 11.13
C THR A 45 1.30 -17.32 9.84
N SER A 46 1.94 -17.08 8.71
CA SER A 46 1.22 -16.95 7.46
C SER A 46 1.35 -18.22 6.62
N HIS A 47 0.26 -18.62 5.96
CA HIS A 47 0.26 -19.54 4.83
C HIS A 47 0.96 -18.95 3.59
N TRP A 48 1.69 -17.84 3.76
CA TRP A 48 2.41 -17.12 2.72
C TRP A 48 3.72 -17.81 2.41
N THR A 49 3.88 -18.28 1.19
CA THR A 49 5.08 -18.99 0.73
C THR A 49 6.06 -18.05 0.01
N PRO A 50 7.35 -18.42 -0.09
CA PRO A 50 8.32 -17.67 -0.88
C PRO A 50 7.89 -17.49 -2.35
N GLU A 51 7.16 -18.47 -2.91
CA GLU A 51 6.63 -18.40 -4.27
C GLU A 51 5.54 -17.34 -4.40
N LEU A 52 4.70 -17.16 -3.38
CA LEU A 52 3.70 -16.10 -3.32
C LEU A 52 4.37 -14.72 -3.18
N THR A 53 5.43 -14.61 -2.39
CA THR A 53 6.24 -13.40 -2.33
C THR A 53 6.81 -13.07 -3.70
N ALA A 54 7.38 -14.05 -4.41
CA ALA A 54 7.93 -13.86 -5.75
C ALA A 54 6.84 -13.45 -6.76
N LEU A 55 5.66 -14.03 -6.68
CA LEU A 55 4.52 -13.67 -7.53
C LEU A 55 4.07 -12.22 -7.25
N HIS A 56 3.95 -11.82 -5.99
CA HIS A 56 3.64 -10.45 -5.60
C HIS A 56 4.71 -9.45 -6.03
N GLU A 57 5.98 -9.79 -5.91
CA GLU A 57 7.07 -8.93 -6.38
C GLU A 57 7.10 -8.79 -7.90
N GLN A 58 6.74 -9.85 -8.63
CA GLN A 58 6.56 -9.80 -10.09
C GLN A 58 5.38 -8.93 -10.49
N GLU A 59 4.29 -8.96 -9.70
CA GLU A 59 3.11 -8.13 -9.94
C GLU A 59 3.32 -6.67 -9.57
N ALA A 60 3.86 -6.40 -8.38
CA ALA A 60 4.25 -5.06 -7.94
C ALA A 60 5.46 -4.53 -8.72
N GLY A 61 5.71 -5.06 -9.91
CA GLY A 61 6.85 -4.74 -10.75
C GLY A 61 7.05 -3.24 -10.93
N ALA A 62 8.31 -2.80 -10.88
CA ALA A 62 8.68 -1.38 -11.01
C ALA A 62 8.01 -0.71 -12.22
N ASN A 63 7.79 -1.49 -13.28
CA ASN A 63 7.42 -0.99 -14.60
C ASN A 63 5.97 -1.29 -15.03
N HIS A 64 5.22 -2.07 -14.25
CA HIS A 64 3.84 -2.39 -14.64
C HIS A 64 3.00 -1.11 -14.73
N PRO A 65 2.32 -0.83 -15.87
CA PRO A 65 1.67 0.47 -16.10
C PRO A 65 0.61 0.82 -15.06
N ILE A 66 -0.18 -0.16 -14.60
CA ILE A 66 -1.21 0.05 -13.58
C ILE A 66 -0.57 0.47 -12.26
N ASP A 67 0.50 -0.20 -11.83
CA ASP A 67 1.15 0.08 -10.55
C ASP A 67 1.89 1.42 -10.58
N ARG A 68 2.49 1.77 -11.72
CA ARG A 68 3.03 3.12 -11.93
C ARG A 68 1.94 4.19 -11.81
N ALA A 69 0.77 3.95 -12.41
CA ALA A 69 -0.35 4.86 -12.32
C ALA A 69 -0.87 5.01 -10.87
N SER A 70 -0.96 3.89 -10.14
CA SER A 70 -1.33 3.88 -8.72
C SER A 70 -0.36 4.68 -7.87
N ARG A 71 0.93 4.41 -7.99
CA ARG A 71 1.96 5.14 -7.24
C ARG A 71 1.96 6.64 -7.56
N ALA A 72 1.85 6.99 -8.83
CA ALA A 72 1.76 8.39 -9.25
C ALA A 72 0.53 9.10 -8.67
N LEU A 73 -0.62 8.41 -8.61
CA LEU A 73 -1.84 8.96 -8.01
C LEU A 73 -1.70 9.12 -6.48
N ALA A 74 -1.09 8.14 -5.80
CA ALA A 74 -0.81 8.23 -4.37
C ALA A 74 0.11 9.42 -4.05
N VAL A 75 1.22 9.55 -4.77
CA VAL A 75 2.14 10.69 -4.62
C VAL A 75 1.45 12.02 -4.90
N ALA A 76 0.63 12.11 -5.95
CA ALA A 76 -0.12 13.32 -6.28
C ALA A 76 -1.11 13.69 -5.15
N SER A 77 -1.79 12.70 -4.59
CA SER A 77 -2.69 12.89 -3.45
C SER A 77 -1.96 13.41 -2.21
N LEU A 78 -0.82 12.83 -1.87
CA LEU A 78 0.00 13.29 -0.75
C LEU A 78 0.47 14.73 -0.96
N LYS A 79 0.99 15.08 -2.13
CA LYS A 79 1.41 16.45 -2.47
C LYS A 79 0.26 17.46 -2.39
N CYS A 80 -0.93 17.04 -2.80
CA CYS A 80 -2.10 17.91 -2.80
C CYS A 80 -2.64 18.16 -1.39
N PHE A 81 -2.71 17.13 -0.56
CA PHE A 81 -3.49 17.18 0.68
C PHE A 81 -2.66 17.15 1.97
N CYS A 82 -1.44 16.60 1.96
CA CYS A 82 -0.53 16.70 3.09
C CYS A 82 0.16 18.06 3.08
N ARG A 83 -0.24 18.95 4.00
CA ARG A 83 0.22 20.35 4.06
C ARG A 83 1.41 20.56 4.98
N VAL A 84 2.01 19.48 5.49
CA VAL A 84 3.20 19.53 6.35
C VAL A 84 4.44 19.65 5.46
N GLN A 85 5.37 20.53 5.82
CA GLN A 85 6.57 20.79 5.03
C GLN A 85 7.55 19.60 5.03
N ALA A 86 7.73 18.96 6.17
CA ALA A 86 8.55 17.76 6.34
C ALA A 86 7.71 16.64 6.98
N PRO A 87 6.78 16.01 6.21
CA PRO A 87 5.83 15.08 6.77
C PRO A 87 6.48 13.74 7.15
N ILE A 88 5.99 13.12 8.21
CA ILE A 88 6.26 11.72 8.53
C ILE A 88 5.22 10.88 7.79
N ILE A 89 5.68 10.03 6.88
CA ILE A 89 4.82 9.22 6.01
C ILE A 89 5.10 7.75 6.27
N LEU A 90 4.05 7.01 6.66
CA LEU A 90 4.07 5.55 6.75
C LEU A 90 3.53 4.94 5.45
N ASP A 91 4.27 4.03 4.87
CA ASP A 91 3.78 3.17 3.80
C ASP A 91 3.49 1.78 4.36
N VAL A 92 2.25 1.32 4.20
CA VAL A 92 1.79 0.01 4.66
C VAL A 92 1.72 -0.92 3.45
N GLY A 93 2.29 -2.13 3.58
CA GLY A 93 2.47 -3.05 2.47
C GLY A 93 3.60 -2.58 1.55
N SER A 94 4.72 -2.13 2.13
CA SER A 94 5.82 -1.50 1.38
C SER A 94 6.52 -2.42 0.38
N SER A 95 6.47 -3.75 0.60
CA SER A 95 7.08 -4.74 -0.30
C SER A 95 8.48 -4.30 -0.81
N SER A 96 8.66 -4.12 -2.10
CA SER A 96 9.92 -3.69 -2.73
C SER A 96 10.24 -2.18 -2.63
N GLY A 97 9.42 -1.38 -1.94
CA GLY A 97 9.65 0.04 -1.65
C GLY A 97 9.46 0.99 -2.84
N TYR A 98 8.72 0.58 -3.87
CA TYR A 98 8.52 1.44 -5.06
C TYR A 98 7.76 2.73 -4.73
N VAL A 99 6.71 2.66 -3.91
CA VAL A 99 5.95 3.83 -3.43
C VAL A 99 6.86 4.79 -2.68
N LEU A 100 7.63 4.26 -1.72
CA LEU A 100 8.56 5.03 -0.90
C LEU A 100 9.62 5.77 -1.71
N ARG A 101 10.16 5.14 -2.77
CA ARG A 101 11.11 5.80 -3.68
C ARG A 101 10.47 6.94 -4.44
N GLU A 102 9.25 6.77 -4.94
CA GLU A 102 8.54 7.84 -5.64
C GLU A 102 8.15 8.98 -4.70
N ILE A 103 7.74 8.68 -3.46
CA ILE A 103 7.48 9.70 -2.42
C ILE A 103 8.76 10.47 -2.10
N ARG A 104 9.89 9.79 -1.87
CA ARG A 104 11.19 10.41 -1.57
C ARG A 104 11.59 11.41 -2.65
N ASN A 105 11.41 11.05 -3.91
CA ASN A 105 11.75 11.92 -5.04
C ASN A 105 10.78 13.10 -5.19
N ALA A 106 9.51 12.92 -4.86
CA ALA A 106 8.45 13.89 -5.11
C ALA A 106 8.21 14.85 -3.94
N ILE A 107 8.55 14.45 -2.71
CA ILE A 107 8.37 15.21 -1.47
C ILE A 107 9.71 15.25 -0.72
N PRO A 108 10.65 16.08 -1.17
CA PRO A 108 11.93 16.25 -0.50
C PRO A 108 11.74 16.68 0.96
N GLY A 109 12.46 16.06 1.88
CA GLY A 109 12.33 16.29 3.32
C GLY A 109 11.28 15.44 4.03
N ALA A 110 10.47 14.64 3.34
CA ALA A 110 9.61 13.67 3.98
C ALA A 110 10.42 12.61 4.75
N ALA A 111 10.07 12.38 6.00
CA ALA A 111 10.57 11.27 6.79
C ALA A 111 9.71 10.03 6.52
N LEU A 112 10.32 8.98 5.96
CA LEU A 112 9.61 7.79 5.49
C LEU A 112 9.76 6.64 6.47
N ILE A 113 8.69 5.91 6.70
CA ILE A 113 8.65 4.66 7.47
C ILE A 113 8.05 3.58 6.57
N ALA A 114 8.74 2.45 6.44
CA ALA A 114 8.22 1.28 5.74
C ALA A 114 7.56 0.31 6.71
N SER A 115 6.48 -0.33 6.26
CA SER A 115 5.92 -1.45 7.00
C SER A 115 5.31 -2.52 6.08
N ASP A 116 5.37 -3.76 6.54
CA ASP A 116 4.71 -4.90 5.90
C ASP A 116 4.37 -5.96 6.97
N TYR A 117 3.41 -6.81 6.65
CA TYR A 117 3.12 -7.99 7.46
C TYR A 117 4.19 -9.08 7.28
N LEU A 118 4.77 -9.16 6.08
CA LEU A 118 5.73 -10.19 5.67
C LEU A 118 7.16 -9.75 5.90
N LEU A 119 7.95 -10.58 6.59
CA LEU A 119 9.35 -10.29 6.84
C LEU A 119 10.26 -10.42 5.60
N PRO A 120 10.10 -11.43 4.70
CA PRO A 120 11.02 -11.60 3.59
C PRO A 120 11.17 -10.38 2.66
N PRO A 121 10.08 -9.72 2.18
CA PRO A 121 10.22 -8.50 1.38
C PRO A 121 10.88 -7.36 2.15
N LEU A 122 10.64 -7.24 3.46
CA LEU A 122 11.26 -6.21 4.30
C LEU A 122 12.77 -6.41 4.46
N LEU A 123 13.25 -7.65 4.52
CA LEU A 123 14.70 -7.95 4.51
C LEU A 123 15.35 -7.49 3.21
N ALA A 124 14.72 -7.75 2.07
CA ALA A 124 15.20 -7.28 0.78
C ALA A 124 15.16 -5.74 0.68
N LEU A 125 14.10 -5.12 1.20
CA LEU A 125 13.96 -3.65 1.25
C LEU A 125 15.05 -3.01 2.11
N ALA A 126 15.38 -3.61 3.27
CA ALA A 126 16.42 -3.13 4.16
C ALA A 126 17.81 -3.06 3.51
N MET A 127 18.09 -3.96 2.57
CA MET A 127 19.33 -3.95 1.79
C MET A 127 19.30 -2.86 0.70
N LYS A 128 18.16 -2.63 0.07
CA LYS A 128 17.99 -1.66 -1.03
C LYS A 128 17.90 -0.21 -0.53
N MET A 129 17.35 -0.01 0.67
CA MET A 129 17.14 1.30 1.29
C MET A 129 17.65 1.30 2.75
N PRO A 130 18.96 1.35 2.97
CA PRO A 130 19.56 1.18 4.30
C PRO A 130 19.24 2.31 5.28
N ASP A 131 18.85 3.47 4.79
CA ASP A 131 18.50 4.66 5.55
C ASP A 131 17.00 4.73 5.94
N LEU A 132 16.23 3.66 5.68
CA LEU A 132 14.78 3.61 5.92
C LEU A 132 14.48 2.82 7.19
N PRO A 133 13.78 3.38 8.19
CA PRO A 133 13.24 2.60 9.31
C PRO A 133 12.13 1.67 8.82
N ILE A 134 12.21 0.41 9.25
CA ILE A 134 11.34 -0.68 8.77
C ILE A 134 10.70 -1.38 9.95
N LEU A 135 9.38 -1.55 9.87
CA LEU A 135 8.55 -2.19 10.89
C LEU A 135 7.82 -3.40 10.29
N GLN A 136 7.82 -4.52 11.00
CA GLN A 136 7.02 -5.69 10.64
C GLN A 136 5.87 -5.82 11.63
N PHE A 137 4.62 -5.67 11.16
CA PHE A 137 3.42 -5.79 12.02
C PHE A 137 2.16 -6.14 11.24
N ASP A 138 1.16 -6.61 11.97
CA ASP A 138 -0.22 -6.74 11.48
C ASP A 138 -0.93 -5.38 11.58
N LEU A 139 -1.44 -4.86 10.47
CA LEU A 139 -2.10 -3.56 10.43
C LEU A 139 -3.30 -3.46 11.38
N ARG A 140 -3.98 -4.57 11.66
CA ARG A 140 -5.09 -4.64 12.64
C ARG A 140 -4.64 -4.37 14.09
N ARG A 141 -3.35 -4.43 14.35
CA ARG A 141 -2.70 -4.21 15.65
C ARG A 141 -1.44 -3.38 15.46
N CYS A 142 -1.60 -2.23 14.82
CA CYS A 142 -0.47 -1.35 14.54
C CYS A 142 0.20 -0.91 15.86
N PRO A 143 1.50 -1.15 16.03
CA PRO A 143 2.20 -0.85 17.26
C PRO A 143 2.50 0.63 17.46
N LEU A 144 2.33 1.44 16.41
CA LEU A 144 2.60 2.86 16.46
C LEU A 144 1.61 3.59 17.38
N PRO A 145 2.05 4.63 18.11
CA PRO A 145 1.17 5.40 18.99
C PRO A 145 0.16 6.24 18.20
N ASP A 146 -0.83 6.76 18.92
CA ASP A 146 -1.82 7.66 18.36
C ASP A 146 -1.17 8.95 17.85
N ASN A 147 -1.71 9.49 16.76
CA ASN A 147 -1.34 10.83 16.26
C ASN A 147 0.16 11.02 16.01
N CYS A 148 0.84 10.03 15.45
CA CYS A 148 2.31 10.05 15.27
C CYS A 148 2.77 10.30 13.84
N VAL A 149 1.92 10.07 12.82
CA VAL A 149 2.28 10.26 11.40
C VAL A 149 1.39 11.28 10.71
N ASP A 150 1.93 11.97 9.70
CA ASP A 150 1.21 12.99 8.94
C ASP A 150 0.49 12.41 7.73
N ALA A 151 0.99 11.28 7.21
CA ALA A 151 0.31 10.59 6.12
C ALA A 151 0.53 9.07 6.17
N VAL A 152 -0.42 8.33 5.58
CA VAL A 152 -0.35 6.88 5.40
C VAL A 152 -0.73 6.53 3.97
N THR A 153 0.08 5.67 3.31
CA THR A 153 -0.27 5.01 2.06
C THR A 153 -0.56 3.54 2.31
N ALA A 154 -1.61 3.01 1.68
CA ALA A 154 -1.97 1.59 1.71
C ALA A 154 -2.52 1.19 0.33
N LEU A 155 -1.64 0.69 -0.53
CA LEU A 155 -1.95 0.29 -1.90
C LEU A 155 -2.01 -1.23 -1.99
N ASN A 156 -3.17 -1.77 -2.31
CA ASN A 156 -3.43 -3.21 -2.39
C ASN A 156 -3.04 -3.97 -1.11
N VAL A 157 -3.57 -3.52 0.01
CA VAL A 157 -3.34 -4.10 1.34
C VAL A 157 -4.62 -4.66 1.94
N LEU A 158 -5.71 -3.87 1.93
CA LEU A 158 -6.92 -4.21 2.68
C LEU A 158 -7.66 -5.44 2.15
N GLU A 159 -7.49 -5.77 0.88
CA GLU A 159 -8.03 -6.99 0.27
C GLU A 159 -7.45 -8.28 0.86
N HIS A 160 -6.29 -8.19 1.51
CA HIS A 160 -5.64 -9.31 2.21
C HIS A 160 -6.01 -9.37 3.70
N VAL A 161 -6.64 -8.32 4.23
CA VAL A 161 -6.98 -8.21 5.64
C VAL A 161 -8.39 -8.69 5.90
N GLU A 162 -8.55 -9.70 6.77
CA GLU A 162 -9.86 -10.28 7.09
C GLU A 162 -10.80 -9.24 7.72
N ARG A 163 -10.32 -8.49 8.69
CA ARG A 163 -11.03 -7.43 9.40
C ARG A 163 -10.50 -6.06 8.97
N ASP A 164 -10.85 -5.65 7.77
CA ASP A 164 -10.37 -4.44 7.12
C ASP A 164 -10.82 -3.15 7.82
N GLU A 165 -11.99 -3.15 8.50
CA GLU A 165 -12.43 -2.02 9.32
C GLU A 165 -11.48 -1.76 10.50
N GLU A 166 -10.97 -2.81 11.16
CA GLU A 166 -9.97 -2.66 12.22
C GLU A 166 -8.67 -2.07 11.69
N ALA A 167 -8.23 -2.52 10.51
CA ALA A 167 -7.04 -1.99 9.87
C ALA A 167 -7.20 -0.50 9.48
N LEU A 168 -8.35 -0.13 8.96
CA LEU A 168 -8.67 1.27 8.66
C LEU A 168 -8.78 2.14 9.92
N ALA A 169 -9.33 1.60 11.01
CA ALA A 169 -9.39 2.30 12.30
C ALA A 169 -7.98 2.55 12.86
N GLU A 170 -7.05 1.61 12.71
CA GLU A 170 -5.66 1.78 13.09
C GLU A 170 -4.97 2.87 12.25
N ILE A 171 -5.20 2.92 10.93
CA ILE A 171 -4.72 4.02 10.09
C ILE A 171 -5.25 5.37 10.60
N TYR A 172 -6.54 5.43 10.93
CA TYR A 172 -7.13 6.66 11.50
C TYR A 172 -6.50 7.03 12.84
N ARG A 173 -6.28 6.07 13.72
CA ARG A 173 -5.71 6.27 15.05
C ARG A 173 -4.33 6.90 15.00
N ILE A 174 -3.43 6.33 14.18
CA ILE A 174 -2.03 6.76 14.09
C ILE A 174 -1.84 8.08 13.34
N LEU A 175 -2.78 8.48 12.48
CA LEU A 175 -2.73 9.78 11.81
C LEU A 175 -2.89 10.93 12.81
N ARG A 176 -2.08 11.97 12.65
CA ARG A 176 -2.26 13.25 13.33
C ARG A 176 -3.57 13.93 12.91
N PRO A 177 -4.18 14.78 13.75
CA PRO A 177 -5.28 15.65 13.32
C PRO A 177 -4.91 16.46 12.06
N GLY A 178 -5.71 16.34 11.00
CA GLY A 178 -5.42 16.90 9.68
C GLY A 178 -4.52 16.03 8.79
N GLY A 179 -4.00 14.91 9.31
CA GLY A 179 -3.23 13.91 8.55
C GLY A 179 -4.08 13.21 7.50
N VAL A 180 -3.44 12.73 6.45
CA VAL A 180 -4.12 12.17 5.27
C VAL A 180 -3.75 10.72 5.01
N THR A 181 -4.68 9.97 4.43
CA THR A 181 -4.40 8.61 3.93
C THR A 181 -4.79 8.48 2.48
N HIS A 182 -3.99 7.72 1.73
CA HIS A 182 -4.33 7.25 0.39
C HIS A 182 -4.49 5.73 0.43
N ILE A 183 -5.70 5.26 0.15
CA ILE A 183 -6.08 3.86 0.17
C ILE A 183 -6.48 3.45 -1.23
N GLU A 184 -5.90 2.38 -1.71
CA GLU A 184 -6.24 1.78 -3.00
C GLU A 184 -6.43 0.27 -2.85
N VAL A 185 -7.52 -0.25 -3.43
CA VAL A 185 -7.90 -1.67 -3.39
C VAL A 185 -8.50 -2.12 -4.72
N PRO A 186 -8.48 -3.41 -5.06
CA PRO A 186 -9.13 -3.95 -6.26
C PRO A 186 -10.62 -3.65 -6.28
N ALA A 187 -11.12 -3.12 -7.40
CA ALA A 187 -12.53 -2.78 -7.59
C ALA A 187 -13.36 -3.95 -8.09
N GLY A 188 -14.66 -3.92 -7.79
CA GLY A 188 -15.68 -4.79 -8.37
C GLY A 188 -15.69 -6.21 -7.82
N PRO A 189 -16.50 -6.52 -6.78
CA PRO A 189 -16.64 -7.88 -6.24
C PRO A 189 -16.99 -8.92 -7.30
N HIS A 190 -17.74 -8.53 -8.31
CA HIS A 190 -18.11 -9.39 -9.43
C HIS A 190 -16.96 -9.74 -10.39
N LEU A 191 -15.80 -9.11 -10.22
CA LEU A 191 -14.59 -9.35 -11.03
C LEU A 191 -13.59 -10.30 -10.35
N PHE A 192 -13.95 -10.87 -9.21
CA PHE A 192 -13.13 -11.87 -8.52
C PHE A 192 -12.91 -13.09 -9.43
N ASP A 193 -11.63 -13.50 -9.62
CA ASP A 193 -11.23 -14.59 -10.51
C ASP A 193 -9.98 -15.31 -10.03
N ILE A 194 -9.37 -16.13 -10.90
CA ILE A 194 -8.15 -16.90 -10.61
C ILE A 194 -6.97 -16.03 -10.17
N TYR A 195 -6.92 -14.80 -10.62
CA TYR A 195 -5.89 -13.84 -10.23
C TYR A 195 -6.01 -13.49 -8.74
N ASP A 196 -7.23 -13.19 -8.28
CA ASP A 196 -7.49 -12.89 -6.89
C ASP A 196 -7.20 -14.10 -5.97
N GLU A 197 -7.53 -15.33 -6.42
CA GLU A 197 -7.19 -16.55 -5.69
C GLU A 197 -5.67 -16.75 -5.56
N GLN A 198 -4.93 -16.55 -6.67
CA GLN A 198 -3.48 -16.73 -6.67
C GLN A 198 -2.76 -15.68 -5.81
N LEU A 199 -3.36 -14.49 -5.64
CA LEU A 199 -2.85 -13.44 -4.77
C LEU A 199 -3.37 -13.52 -3.35
N LEU A 200 -4.17 -14.53 -3.01
CA LEU A 200 -4.81 -14.67 -1.71
C LEU A 200 -5.65 -13.44 -1.33
N HIS A 201 -6.27 -12.78 -2.31
CA HIS A 201 -7.26 -11.76 -2.03
C HIS A 201 -8.48 -12.39 -1.36
N GLN A 202 -8.92 -11.83 -0.27
CA GLN A 202 -10.15 -12.28 0.39
C GLN A 202 -11.38 -11.65 -0.28
N ARG A 203 -11.21 -10.45 -0.86
CA ARG A 203 -12.30 -9.68 -1.45
C ARG A 203 -11.82 -8.64 -2.46
N ARG A 204 -12.80 -8.13 -3.21
CA ARG A 204 -12.73 -6.89 -3.97
C ARG A 204 -13.80 -5.93 -3.45
N TYR A 205 -13.64 -4.65 -3.71
CA TYR A 205 -14.46 -3.61 -3.11
C TYR A 205 -15.39 -2.93 -4.11
N ARG A 206 -16.55 -2.47 -3.62
CA ARG A 206 -17.26 -1.36 -4.26
C ARG A 206 -16.77 -0.07 -3.64
N LEU A 207 -16.60 0.96 -4.45
CA LEU A 207 -16.13 2.27 -3.96
C LEU A 207 -17.05 2.84 -2.88
N HIS A 208 -18.37 2.66 -3.05
CA HIS A 208 -19.36 3.10 -2.07
C HIS A 208 -19.15 2.43 -0.71
N ASP A 209 -18.91 1.11 -0.67
CA ASP A 209 -18.77 0.36 0.57
C ASP A 209 -17.48 0.76 1.30
N LEU A 210 -16.35 0.84 0.58
CA LEU A 210 -15.08 1.33 1.14
C LEU A 210 -15.22 2.76 1.70
N SER A 211 -15.89 3.63 0.95
CA SER A 211 -16.15 5.01 1.36
C SER A 211 -17.03 5.09 2.60
N ALA A 212 -18.05 4.22 2.70
CA ALA A 212 -18.94 4.15 3.86
C ALA A 212 -18.18 3.70 5.13
N ILE A 213 -17.32 2.69 5.00
CA ILE A 213 -16.45 2.25 6.09
C ILE A 213 -15.54 3.39 6.55
N ALA A 214 -14.84 4.05 5.64
CA ALA A 214 -13.95 5.16 5.98
C ALA A 214 -14.69 6.32 6.67
N LYS A 215 -15.88 6.70 6.19
CA LYS A 215 -16.73 7.72 6.83
C LYS A 215 -17.17 7.31 8.24
N ARG A 216 -17.56 6.06 8.43
CA ARG A 216 -18.01 5.54 9.75
C ARG A 216 -16.88 5.59 10.78
N ILE A 217 -15.64 5.35 10.37
CA ILE A 217 -14.45 5.47 11.21
C ILE A 217 -14.16 6.94 11.59
N GLY A 218 -14.59 7.90 10.77
CA GLY A 218 -14.44 9.33 11.04
C GLY A 218 -13.64 10.11 9.99
N PHE A 219 -13.20 9.49 8.91
CA PHE A 219 -12.51 10.19 7.84
C PHE A 219 -13.40 11.21 7.13
N GLU A 220 -12.87 12.40 6.90
CA GLU A 220 -13.34 13.32 5.87
C GLU A 220 -12.82 12.84 4.53
N LEU A 221 -13.70 12.49 3.57
CA LEU A 221 -13.28 11.98 2.27
C LEU A 221 -12.97 13.14 1.32
N LEU A 222 -11.73 13.20 0.86
CA LEU A 222 -11.21 14.20 -0.07
C LEU A 222 -11.33 13.75 -1.52
N ILE A 223 -11.08 12.48 -1.79
CA ILE A 223 -11.23 11.84 -3.11
C ILE A 223 -11.95 10.51 -2.92
N GLN A 224 -12.88 10.25 -3.83
CA GLN A 224 -13.56 8.97 -4.04
C GLN A 224 -13.61 8.75 -5.54
N THR A 225 -12.77 7.87 -6.07
CA THR A 225 -12.66 7.65 -7.51
C THR A 225 -12.21 6.23 -7.81
N HIS A 226 -12.14 5.90 -9.09
CA HIS A 226 -11.51 4.68 -9.56
C HIS A 226 -10.25 4.99 -10.37
N LEU A 227 -9.36 4.02 -10.47
CA LEU A 227 -8.23 3.97 -11.39
C LEU A 227 -8.48 2.89 -12.44
N GLY A 228 -8.05 3.14 -13.69
CA GLY A 228 -8.19 2.20 -14.79
C GLY A 228 -9.57 2.25 -15.44
N PHE A 229 -10.20 3.42 -15.48
CA PHE A 229 -11.50 3.64 -16.12
C PHE A 229 -11.48 3.33 -17.62
N MET A 230 -10.51 3.87 -18.34
CA MET A 230 -10.41 3.68 -19.80
C MET A 230 -10.13 2.24 -20.20
N VAL A 231 -9.42 1.50 -19.35
CA VAL A 231 -9.04 0.10 -19.62
C VAL A 231 -10.03 -0.89 -19.04
N TYR A 232 -11.02 -0.42 -18.29
CA TYR A 232 -12.02 -1.27 -17.62
C TYR A 232 -12.76 -2.22 -18.57
N PRO A 233 -13.20 -1.84 -19.79
CA PRO A 233 -13.92 -2.79 -20.67
C PRO A 233 -13.08 -4.00 -21.04
N ALA A 234 -11.81 -3.78 -21.40
CA ALA A 234 -10.87 -4.87 -21.73
C ALA A 234 -10.54 -5.73 -20.49
N PHE A 235 -10.36 -5.09 -19.35
CA PHE A 235 -10.13 -5.76 -18.06
C PHE A 235 -11.34 -6.62 -17.67
N TRP A 236 -12.56 -6.08 -17.74
CA TRP A 236 -13.79 -6.81 -17.47
C TRP A 236 -13.93 -8.08 -18.34
N LEU A 237 -13.66 -7.95 -19.65
CA LEU A 237 -13.71 -9.09 -20.56
C LEU A 237 -12.68 -10.17 -20.19
N THR A 238 -11.48 -9.76 -19.81
CA THR A 238 -10.43 -10.68 -19.34
C THR A 238 -10.87 -11.40 -18.06
N LYS A 239 -11.37 -10.66 -17.07
CA LYS A 239 -11.87 -11.21 -15.81
C LYS A 239 -13.05 -12.19 -16.02
N LYS A 240 -13.98 -11.84 -16.92
CA LYS A 240 -15.09 -12.73 -17.26
C LYS A 240 -14.61 -14.07 -17.87
N ARG A 241 -13.55 -14.05 -18.67
CA ARG A 241 -12.92 -15.26 -19.22
C ARG A 241 -12.22 -16.06 -18.13
N HIS A 242 -11.44 -15.40 -17.27
CA HIS A 242 -10.67 -16.04 -16.19
C HIS A 242 -11.57 -16.67 -15.12
N ARG A 243 -12.75 -16.13 -14.85
CA ARG A 243 -13.73 -16.78 -13.97
C ARG A 243 -14.14 -18.18 -14.41
N ARG A 244 -14.11 -18.47 -15.71
CA ARG A 244 -14.38 -19.82 -16.23
C ARG A 244 -13.25 -20.81 -15.95
N LEU A 245 -12.11 -20.31 -15.52
CA LEU A 245 -10.89 -21.08 -15.24
C LEU A 245 -10.71 -21.40 -13.75
N LEU A 246 -11.68 -21.04 -12.91
CA LEU A 246 -11.61 -21.28 -11.45
C LEU A 246 -11.50 -22.75 -11.07
N SER A 247 -11.96 -23.66 -11.93
CA SER A 247 -11.87 -25.11 -11.74
C SER A 247 -10.52 -25.72 -12.14
N LEU A 248 -9.61 -24.97 -12.74
CA LEU A 248 -8.29 -25.46 -13.13
C LEU A 248 -7.41 -25.77 -11.93
N SER A 249 -6.34 -26.52 -12.17
CA SER A 249 -5.32 -26.77 -11.15
C SER A 249 -4.60 -25.47 -10.74
N ASN A 250 -4.05 -25.42 -9.53
CA ASN A 250 -3.31 -24.23 -9.07
C ASN A 250 -2.07 -23.96 -9.93
N ALA A 251 -1.44 -24.99 -10.50
CA ALA A 251 -0.30 -24.84 -11.40
C ALA A 251 -0.70 -24.10 -12.69
N ASP A 252 -1.78 -24.57 -13.34
CA ASP A 252 -2.29 -23.95 -14.56
C ASP A 252 -2.75 -22.50 -14.34
N LYS A 253 -3.43 -22.23 -13.22
CA LYS A 253 -3.84 -20.88 -12.83
C LYS A 253 -2.65 -19.95 -12.70
N ARG A 254 -1.56 -20.39 -12.02
CA ARG A 254 -0.32 -19.62 -11.86
C ARG A 254 0.31 -19.27 -13.20
N GLU A 255 0.40 -20.24 -14.12
CA GLU A 255 0.97 -19.99 -15.43
C GLU A 255 0.18 -18.97 -16.23
N ILE A 256 -1.16 -19.08 -16.24
CA ILE A 256 -2.06 -18.13 -16.91
C ILE A 256 -1.91 -16.74 -16.33
N VAL A 257 -1.90 -16.59 -14.99
CA VAL A 257 -1.74 -15.32 -14.30
C VAL A 257 -0.38 -14.70 -14.62
N ALA A 258 0.71 -15.46 -14.51
CA ALA A 258 2.05 -14.97 -14.83
C ALA A 258 2.19 -14.53 -16.30
N ALA A 259 1.59 -15.28 -17.25
CA ALA A 259 1.58 -14.88 -18.65
C ALA A 259 0.79 -13.58 -18.89
N GLN A 260 -0.33 -13.40 -18.19
CA GLN A 260 -1.14 -12.18 -18.28
C GLN A 260 -0.40 -10.96 -17.73
N ILE A 261 0.30 -11.09 -16.60
CA ILE A 261 1.12 -10.03 -16.02
C ILE A 261 2.20 -9.58 -17.01
N ARG A 262 2.98 -10.52 -17.54
CA ARG A 262 4.02 -10.22 -18.54
C ARG A 262 3.46 -9.52 -19.78
N ARG A 263 2.26 -9.92 -20.24
CA ARG A 263 1.59 -9.29 -21.40
C ARG A 263 1.15 -7.87 -21.10
N SER A 264 0.56 -7.61 -19.92
CA SER A 264 0.11 -6.29 -19.52
C SER A 264 1.27 -5.33 -19.24
N GLU A 265 2.36 -5.81 -18.66
CA GLU A 265 3.58 -5.03 -18.44
C GLU A 265 4.16 -4.45 -19.74
N ARG A 266 4.14 -5.25 -20.82
CA ARG A 266 4.65 -4.85 -22.15
C ARG A 266 3.69 -3.96 -22.94
N SER A 267 2.48 -3.75 -22.47
CA SER A 267 1.44 -3.02 -23.22
C SER A 267 1.64 -1.51 -23.17
N LYS A 268 2.21 -0.94 -24.24
CA LYS A 268 2.32 0.51 -24.41
C LYS A 268 0.94 1.19 -24.43
N LEU A 269 -0.05 0.57 -25.07
CA LEU A 269 -1.43 1.08 -25.12
C LEU A 269 -2.03 1.25 -23.74
N LEU A 270 -1.85 0.25 -22.84
CA LEU A 270 -2.27 0.34 -21.46
C LEU A 270 -1.62 1.54 -20.75
N GLY A 271 -0.32 1.74 -20.97
CA GLY A 271 0.41 2.88 -20.42
C GLY A 271 -0.13 4.23 -20.91
N TYR A 272 -0.42 4.36 -22.21
CA TYR A 272 -1.00 5.60 -22.77
C TYR A 272 -2.42 5.87 -22.24
N CYS A 273 -3.28 4.86 -22.18
CA CYS A 273 -4.63 5.03 -21.62
C CYS A 273 -4.58 5.52 -20.17
N LEU A 274 -3.74 4.93 -19.35
CA LEU A 274 -3.59 5.34 -17.95
C LEU A 274 -2.97 6.73 -17.79
N ALA A 275 -2.02 7.11 -18.65
CA ALA A 275 -1.43 8.45 -18.62
C ALA A 275 -2.47 9.54 -19.00
N ILE A 276 -3.30 9.28 -20.00
CA ILE A 276 -4.42 10.16 -20.39
C ILE A 276 -5.43 10.24 -19.22
N GLU A 277 -5.80 9.10 -18.68
CA GLU A 277 -6.73 9.04 -17.54
C GLU A 277 -6.22 9.87 -16.35
N GLN A 278 -4.94 9.80 -16.01
CA GLN A 278 -4.36 10.59 -14.91
C GLN A 278 -4.40 12.09 -15.17
N LEU A 279 -4.27 12.52 -16.41
CA LEU A 279 -4.37 13.93 -16.77
C LEU A 279 -5.78 14.46 -16.47
N PHE A 280 -6.81 13.74 -16.88
CA PHE A 280 -8.21 14.11 -16.64
C PHE A 280 -8.66 13.83 -15.21
N GLY A 281 -8.12 12.81 -14.53
CA GLY A 281 -8.45 12.43 -13.15
C GLY A 281 -8.12 13.48 -12.09
N ARG A 282 -7.40 14.54 -12.48
CA ARG A 282 -7.21 15.73 -11.62
C ARG A 282 -8.48 16.58 -11.48
N ILE A 283 -9.42 16.42 -12.41
CA ILE A 283 -10.64 17.23 -12.52
C ILE A 283 -11.90 16.37 -12.35
N VAL A 284 -11.83 15.11 -12.77
CA VAL A 284 -12.98 14.20 -12.85
C VAL A 284 -12.78 12.98 -11.95
N SER A 285 -13.82 12.63 -11.18
CA SER A 285 -13.90 11.35 -10.50
C SER A 285 -14.51 10.30 -11.42
N TYR A 286 -13.84 9.16 -11.55
CA TYR A 286 -14.30 8.08 -12.41
C TYR A 286 -15.30 7.18 -11.70
N PRO A 287 -16.47 6.89 -12.33
CA PRO A 287 -17.56 6.11 -11.70
C PRO A 287 -17.27 4.61 -11.63
N TRP A 288 -16.36 4.09 -12.45
CA TRP A 288 -15.90 2.70 -12.44
C TRP A 288 -14.45 2.61 -12.88
N GLY A 289 -13.81 1.48 -12.57
CA GLY A 289 -12.42 1.20 -12.93
C GLY A 289 -11.96 -0.13 -12.36
N ILE A 290 -10.67 -0.38 -12.44
CA ILE A 290 -10.06 -1.62 -11.99
C ILE A 290 -9.67 -1.59 -10.52
N ARG A 291 -9.48 -0.40 -9.93
CA ARG A 291 -9.18 -0.18 -8.51
C ARG A 291 -10.08 0.93 -7.94
N CYS A 292 -10.50 0.76 -6.69
CA CYS A 292 -11.12 1.82 -5.91
C CYS A 292 -10.05 2.64 -5.21
N VAL A 293 -10.20 3.97 -5.23
CA VAL A 293 -9.29 4.91 -4.58
C VAL A 293 -10.07 5.80 -3.63
N VAL A 294 -9.64 5.83 -2.38
CA VAL A 294 -10.17 6.72 -1.35
C VAL A 294 -9.02 7.49 -0.72
N VAL A 295 -9.11 8.81 -0.76
CA VAL A 295 -8.24 9.70 0.02
C VAL A 295 -9.04 10.28 1.16
N GLY A 296 -8.60 9.99 2.38
CA GLY A 296 -9.24 10.42 3.61
C GLY A 296 -8.36 11.36 4.43
N ARG A 297 -8.99 12.24 5.19
CA ARG A 297 -8.32 13.11 6.17
C ARG A 297 -8.88 12.85 7.55
N LYS A 298 -8.00 12.77 8.56
CA LYS A 298 -8.43 12.82 9.96
C LYS A 298 -8.84 14.23 10.30
N LYS A 299 -10.05 14.41 10.84
CA LYS A 299 -10.57 15.74 11.22
C LYS A 299 -9.58 16.46 12.14
N ARG A 300 -9.47 17.76 11.99
CA ARG A 300 -8.84 18.65 12.97
C ARG A 300 -9.86 18.90 14.07
N ASN A 301 -9.60 18.38 15.25
CA ASN A 301 -10.39 18.77 16.43
C ASN A 301 -9.96 20.17 16.87
#